data_714304e084618cbd8f266233ca2d9ad9
#
_entry.id   714304e084618cbd8f266233ca2d9ad9
#
_cell.length_a   1.000
_cell.length_b   1.000
_cell.length_c   1.000
_cell.angle_alpha   90.00
_cell.angle_beta   90.00
_cell.angle_gamma   90.00
#
_symmetry.space_group_name_H-M   'P 1'
#
loop_
_entity.id
_entity.type
_entity.pdbx_description
1 polymer ?
#
loop_
_entity_poly.entity_id
_entity_poly.type
_entity_poly.pdbx_seq_one_letter_code
_entity_poly.pdbx_strand_id
1 'polypeptide(L)'
;MFEYHPEKAKQLLAEAGYPDGFEFEIMFATEDPYHLDLMAMFEAYYQRIGVKVIAKPMDYPSYRAAMREPEQALGYLANTDEGNPFQVLRTRFVTGQTWNPAFHSDEWHDEAFFRAITMQDADELDPLLKKMNVRLISERVPYVWLPTPTMYEAWWPYVKNYWGEHSIGAQDPGPIYALIWIDQEQKRKMGCN
;
A
#
# COMPACT_ATOMS: atom_id res chain seq x y z
N MET A 1 4.88 17.74 5.32
CA MET A 1 4.27 17.59 4.01
C MET A 1 2.79 17.18 4.14
N PHE A 2 2.45 16.19 4.95
CA PHE A 2 1.08 15.83 5.24
C PHE A 2 0.71 16.33 6.64
N GLU A 3 -0.14 17.35 6.68
CA GLU A 3 -0.62 17.95 7.92
C GLU A 3 -2.14 17.89 7.95
N TYR A 4 -2.70 17.80 9.15
CA TYR A 4 -4.15 17.73 9.33
C TYR A 4 -4.76 19.13 9.30
N HIS A 5 -5.35 19.52 8.16
CA HIS A 5 -5.97 20.82 7.94
C HIS A 5 -7.39 20.70 7.38
N PRO A 6 -8.39 20.32 8.18
CA PRO A 6 -9.77 20.12 7.68
C PRO A 6 -10.39 21.37 7.09
N GLU A 7 -10.12 22.56 7.64
CA GLU A 7 -10.67 23.81 7.09
C GLU A 7 -10.08 24.17 5.73
N LYS A 8 -8.79 23.91 5.53
CA LYS A 8 -8.17 24.05 4.20
C LYS A 8 -8.72 23.04 3.20
N ALA A 9 -9.00 21.80 3.67
CA ALA A 9 -9.60 20.78 2.81
C ALA A 9 -11.00 21.19 2.35
N LYS A 10 -11.84 21.74 3.24
CA LYS A 10 -13.16 22.30 2.88
C LYS A 10 -13.04 23.43 1.86
N GLN A 11 -12.10 24.33 2.06
CA GLN A 11 -11.86 25.41 1.12
C GLN A 11 -11.50 24.87 -0.27
N LEU A 12 -10.56 23.92 -0.35
CA LEU A 12 -10.17 23.31 -1.63
C LEU A 12 -11.30 22.54 -2.30
N LEU A 13 -12.15 21.87 -1.51
CA LEU A 13 -13.38 21.22 -2.02
C LEU A 13 -14.32 22.25 -2.64
N ALA A 14 -14.56 23.37 -1.96
CA ALA A 14 -15.40 24.45 -2.48
C ALA A 14 -14.83 25.06 -3.76
N GLU A 15 -13.52 25.32 -3.80
CA GLU A 15 -12.80 25.81 -4.99
C GLU A 15 -12.90 24.82 -6.18
N ALA A 16 -12.94 23.51 -5.87
CA ALA A 16 -13.13 22.44 -6.86
C ALA A 16 -14.59 22.23 -7.29
N GLY A 17 -15.55 23.00 -6.75
CA GLY A 17 -16.96 22.91 -7.09
C GLY A 17 -17.79 21.99 -6.21
N TYR A 18 -17.26 21.56 -5.07
CA TYR A 18 -17.93 20.70 -4.09
C TYR A 18 -18.06 21.36 -2.71
N PRO A 19 -18.74 22.54 -2.60
CA PRO A 19 -18.84 23.27 -1.33
C PRO A 19 -19.58 22.49 -0.23
N ASP A 20 -20.51 21.61 -0.63
CA ASP A 20 -21.29 20.76 0.28
C ASP A 20 -20.69 19.34 0.42
N GLY A 21 -19.51 19.11 -0.16
CA GLY A 21 -18.88 17.80 -0.24
C GLY A 21 -19.48 16.91 -1.33
N PHE A 22 -19.21 15.61 -1.24
CA PHE A 22 -19.73 14.58 -2.15
C PHE A 22 -19.70 13.21 -1.48
N GLU A 23 -20.21 12.21 -2.18
CA GLU A 23 -20.21 10.82 -1.73
C GLU A 23 -19.38 9.96 -2.70
N PHE A 24 -18.57 9.02 -2.17
CA PHE A 24 -17.86 8.05 -2.99
C PHE A 24 -17.64 6.73 -2.28
N GLU A 25 -17.45 5.66 -3.05
CA GLU A 25 -17.15 4.32 -2.55
C GLU A 25 -15.65 4.09 -2.44
N ILE A 26 -15.23 3.40 -1.38
CA ILE A 26 -13.88 2.82 -1.26
C ILE A 26 -14.01 1.31 -1.21
N MET A 27 -13.44 0.64 -2.20
CA MET A 27 -13.33 -0.81 -2.25
C MET A 27 -12.12 -1.31 -1.47
N PHE A 28 -12.28 -2.42 -0.77
CA PHE A 28 -11.18 -3.09 -0.06
C PHE A 28 -11.43 -4.59 0.08
N ALA A 29 -10.34 -5.34 0.20
CA ALA A 29 -10.40 -6.78 0.45
C ALA A 29 -10.67 -7.07 1.93
N THR A 30 -11.57 -8.02 2.20
CA THR A 30 -11.97 -8.39 3.58
C THR A 30 -10.96 -9.29 4.29
N GLU A 31 -10.02 -9.85 3.56
CA GLU A 31 -8.95 -10.70 4.07
C GLU A 31 -7.96 -9.95 4.97
N ASP A 32 -7.87 -8.63 4.81
CA ASP A 32 -7.04 -7.76 5.63
C ASP A 32 -7.86 -7.15 6.79
N PRO A 33 -7.78 -7.70 8.01
CA PRO A 33 -8.68 -7.31 9.13
C PRO A 33 -8.61 -5.82 9.48
N TYR A 34 -7.43 -5.20 9.33
CA TYR A 34 -7.24 -3.78 9.65
C TYR A 34 -7.90 -2.83 8.64
N HIS A 35 -8.32 -3.31 7.46
CA HIS A 35 -9.03 -2.49 6.49
C HIS A 35 -10.37 -1.98 7.03
N LEU A 36 -11.08 -2.77 7.83
CA LEU A 36 -12.33 -2.35 8.47
C LEU A 36 -12.11 -1.18 9.44
N ASP A 37 -11.05 -1.26 10.25
CA ASP A 37 -10.71 -0.19 11.20
C ASP A 37 -10.29 1.09 10.45
N LEU A 38 -9.51 0.96 9.38
CA LEU A 38 -9.15 2.09 8.51
C LEU A 38 -10.38 2.72 7.87
N MET A 39 -11.34 1.93 7.41
CA MET A 39 -12.58 2.46 6.82
C MET A 39 -13.39 3.26 7.83
N ALA A 40 -13.53 2.79 9.07
CA ALA A 40 -14.20 3.55 10.13
C ALA A 40 -13.49 4.89 10.42
N MET A 41 -12.16 4.89 10.40
CA MET A 41 -11.38 6.12 10.52
C MET A 41 -11.62 7.06 9.33
N PHE A 42 -11.62 6.56 8.09
CA PHE A 42 -11.89 7.38 6.91
C PHE A 42 -13.27 7.99 6.96
N GLU A 43 -14.31 7.23 7.24
CA GLU A 43 -15.67 7.76 7.41
C GLU A 43 -15.69 8.93 8.41
N ALA A 44 -15.05 8.76 9.58
CA ALA A 44 -15.01 9.80 10.60
C ALA A 44 -14.22 11.05 10.18
N TYR A 45 -13.10 10.91 9.47
CA TYR A 45 -12.30 12.05 9.03
C TYR A 45 -12.92 12.77 7.84
N TYR A 46 -13.38 12.05 6.84
CA TYR A 46 -14.00 12.64 5.64
C TYR A 46 -15.34 13.32 5.95
N GLN A 47 -16.12 12.78 6.88
CA GLN A 47 -17.36 13.42 7.34
C GLN A 47 -17.13 14.83 7.89
N ARG A 48 -15.98 15.09 8.51
CA ARG A 48 -15.63 16.44 9.05
C ARG A 48 -15.49 17.49 7.95
N ILE A 49 -15.20 17.09 6.74
CA ILE A 49 -15.07 17.97 5.59
C ILE A 49 -16.25 17.88 4.61
N GLY A 50 -17.34 17.22 5.02
CA GLY A 50 -18.55 17.10 4.21
C GLY A 50 -18.51 15.95 3.18
N VAL A 51 -17.45 15.15 3.15
CA VAL A 51 -17.35 14.03 2.22
C VAL A 51 -17.84 12.75 2.89
N LYS A 52 -18.79 12.06 2.24
CA LYS A 52 -19.32 10.79 2.72
C LYS A 52 -18.60 9.63 2.03
N VAL A 53 -17.90 8.84 2.81
CA VAL A 53 -17.26 7.60 2.35
C VAL A 53 -18.22 6.43 2.54
N ILE A 54 -18.33 5.58 1.53
CA ILE A 54 -19.09 4.33 1.58
C ILE A 54 -18.10 3.17 1.51
N ALA A 55 -18.03 2.38 2.57
CA ALA A 55 -17.23 1.17 2.62
C ALA A 55 -17.83 0.09 1.72
N LYS A 56 -17.03 -0.46 0.81
CA LYS A 56 -17.41 -1.54 -0.11
C LYS A 56 -16.50 -2.75 0.08
N PRO A 57 -16.79 -3.60 1.10
CA PRO A 57 -16.03 -4.81 1.34
C PRO A 57 -16.24 -5.83 0.23
N MET A 58 -15.19 -6.49 -0.21
CA MET A 58 -15.22 -7.50 -1.26
C MET A 58 -14.32 -8.68 -0.89
N ASP A 59 -14.62 -9.86 -1.42
CA ASP A 59 -13.64 -10.95 -1.45
C ASP A 59 -12.47 -10.59 -2.36
N TYR A 60 -11.29 -11.15 -2.09
CA TYR A 60 -10.07 -10.77 -2.80
C TYR A 60 -10.12 -10.97 -4.32
N PRO A 61 -10.66 -12.09 -4.87
CA PRO A 61 -10.81 -12.25 -6.32
C PRO A 61 -11.67 -11.17 -6.96
N SER A 62 -12.82 -10.84 -6.37
CA SER A 62 -13.74 -9.80 -6.85
C SER A 62 -13.09 -8.42 -6.75
N TYR A 63 -12.41 -8.12 -5.63
CA TYR A 63 -11.65 -6.89 -5.44
C TYR A 63 -10.56 -6.74 -6.52
N ARG A 64 -9.80 -7.80 -6.79
CA ARG A 64 -8.76 -7.78 -7.84
C ARG A 64 -9.31 -7.59 -9.25
N ALA A 65 -10.49 -8.10 -9.54
CA ALA A 65 -11.15 -7.85 -10.82
C ALA A 65 -11.57 -6.38 -10.93
N ALA A 66 -12.27 -5.88 -9.90
CA ALA A 66 -12.81 -4.52 -9.88
C ALA A 66 -11.72 -3.43 -9.94
N MET A 67 -10.56 -3.62 -9.28
CA MET A 67 -9.47 -2.63 -9.31
C MET A 67 -8.82 -2.42 -10.68
N ARG A 68 -9.16 -3.25 -11.67
CA ARG A 68 -8.68 -3.12 -13.05
C ARG A 68 -9.66 -2.41 -13.98
N GLU A 69 -10.83 -2.10 -13.46
CA GLU A 69 -11.90 -1.47 -14.22
C GLU A 69 -12.07 -0.02 -13.77
N PRO A 70 -11.70 0.98 -14.61
CA PRO A 70 -11.69 2.40 -14.22
C PRO A 70 -13.02 2.94 -13.71
N GLU A 71 -14.12 2.31 -14.12
CA GLU A 71 -15.48 2.78 -13.84
C GLU A 71 -16.08 2.17 -12.56
N GLN A 72 -15.39 1.24 -11.90
CA GLN A 72 -16.01 0.44 -10.83
C GLN A 72 -15.93 1.07 -9.43
N ALA A 73 -14.96 1.93 -9.17
CA ALA A 73 -14.90 2.68 -7.92
C ALA A 73 -14.04 3.93 -8.04
N LEU A 74 -14.37 4.92 -7.19
CA LEU A 74 -13.58 6.14 -7.07
C LEU A 74 -12.40 5.97 -6.13
N GLY A 75 -12.37 4.91 -5.31
CA GLY A 75 -11.29 4.66 -4.37
C GLY A 75 -11.01 3.18 -4.09
N TYR A 76 -9.76 2.88 -3.81
CA TYR A 76 -9.29 1.56 -3.39
C TYR A 76 -8.43 1.69 -2.16
N LEU A 77 -8.58 0.76 -1.23
CA LEU A 77 -7.64 0.54 -0.16
C LEU A 77 -6.78 -0.67 -0.53
N ALA A 78 -5.52 -0.47 -0.75
CA ALA A 78 -4.60 -1.50 -1.20
C ALA A 78 -3.30 -1.49 -0.42
N ASN A 79 -2.71 -2.66 -0.24
CA ASN A 79 -1.36 -2.83 0.28
C ASN A 79 -0.33 -2.79 -0.84
N THR A 80 0.87 -2.35 -0.48
CA THR A 80 2.06 -2.54 -1.30
C THR A 80 3.12 -3.17 -0.40
N ASP A 81 3.43 -4.42 -0.63
CA ASP A 81 4.52 -5.10 0.08
C ASP A 81 5.60 -5.63 -0.88
N GLU A 82 5.90 -4.85 -1.86
CA GLU A 82 6.95 -5.14 -2.80
C GLU A 82 8.30 -4.76 -2.19
N GLY A 83 9.16 -5.76 -1.96
CA GLY A 83 10.47 -5.56 -1.31
C GLY A 83 11.51 -4.81 -2.15
N ASN A 84 11.16 -4.36 -3.36
CA ASN A 84 12.05 -3.67 -4.29
C ASN A 84 11.43 -2.35 -4.78
N PRO A 85 12.10 -1.19 -4.55
CA PRO A 85 11.63 0.10 -5.01
C PRO A 85 11.32 0.18 -6.51
N PHE A 86 12.15 -0.47 -7.35
CA PHE A 86 11.90 -0.52 -8.78
C PHE A 86 10.61 -1.26 -9.15
N GLN A 87 10.28 -2.31 -8.41
CA GLN A 87 9.04 -3.05 -8.63
C GLN A 87 7.83 -2.17 -8.33
N VAL A 88 7.84 -1.44 -7.21
CA VAL A 88 6.77 -0.48 -6.87
C VAL A 88 6.64 0.60 -7.94
N LEU A 89 7.74 1.26 -8.29
CA LEU A 89 7.76 2.33 -9.29
C LEU A 89 7.25 1.86 -10.66
N ARG A 90 7.54 0.61 -11.03
CA ARG A 90 7.03 0.00 -12.25
C ARG A 90 5.55 -0.31 -12.15
N THR A 91 5.20 -1.19 -11.20
CA THR A 91 3.89 -1.86 -11.20
C THR A 91 2.75 -0.91 -10.87
N ARG A 92 3.03 0.13 -10.06
CA ARG A 92 2.03 1.09 -9.58
C ARG A 92 1.96 2.38 -10.39
N PHE A 93 3.04 2.75 -11.11
CA PHE A 93 3.14 4.09 -11.67
C PHE A 93 3.49 4.15 -13.15
N VAL A 94 4.10 3.10 -13.74
CA VAL A 94 4.32 3.07 -15.19
C VAL A 94 2.99 2.88 -15.92
N THR A 95 2.81 3.64 -16.98
CA THR A 95 1.60 3.62 -17.80
C THR A 95 1.26 2.22 -18.30
N GLY A 96 0.01 1.82 -18.18
CA GLY A 96 -0.52 0.56 -18.68
C GLY A 96 -0.15 -0.69 -17.89
N GLN A 97 0.49 -0.55 -16.73
CA GLN A 97 0.77 -1.71 -15.87
C GLN A 97 -0.50 -2.24 -15.19
N THR A 98 -0.59 -3.56 -15.10
CA THR A 98 -1.76 -4.27 -14.55
C THR A 98 -2.06 -3.93 -13.08
N TRP A 99 -1.03 -3.55 -12.32
CA TRP A 99 -1.13 -3.19 -10.91
C TRP A 99 -1.12 -1.67 -10.67
N ASN A 100 -1.56 -0.90 -11.65
CA ASN A 100 -1.73 0.54 -11.56
C ASN A 100 -3.24 0.89 -11.50
N PRO A 101 -3.93 0.62 -10.37
CA PRO A 101 -5.38 0.84 -10.25
C PRO A 101 -5.76 2.32 -10.19
N ALA A 102 -4.80 3.22 -9.99
CA ALA A 102 -5.02 4.66 -10.13
C ALA A 102 -5.03 5.10 -11.61
N PHE A 103 -4.78 4.19 -12.55
CA PHE A 103 -4.62 4.49 -13.97
C PHE A 103 -3.66 5.66 -14.23
N HIS A 104 -2.67 5.79 -13.34
CA HIS A 104 -1.66 6.83 -13.44
C HIS A 104 -0.91 6.71 -14.78
N SER A 105 -0.76 7.85 -15.46
CA SER A 105 -0.01 7.96 -16.70
C SER A 105 0.77 9.27 -16.68
N ASP A 106 2.09 9.17 -16.74
CA ASP A 106 3.01 10.31 -16.73
C ASP A 106 4.23 9.95 -17.59
N GLU A 107 4.31 10.53 -18.78
CA GLU A 107 5.41 10.30 -19.73
C GLU A 107 6.78 10.52 -19.10
N TRP A 108 6.92 11.60 -18.28
CA TRP A 108 8.17 11.85 -17.57
C TRP A 108 8.53 10.72 -16.60
N HIS A 109 7.53 10.15 -15.89
CA HIS A 109 7.76 9.03 -14.98
C HIS A 109 8.20 7.77 -15.75
N ASP A 110 7.53 7.48 -16.85
CA ASP A 110 7.84 6.32 -17.69
C ASP A 110 9.28 6.41 -18.24
N GLU A 111 9.67 7.55 -18.82
CA GLU A 111 11.03 7.80 -19.29
C GLU A 111 12.06 7.70 -18.16
N ALA A 112 11.79 8.34 -17.02
CA ALA A 112 12.67 8.30 -15.87
C ALA A 112 12.85 6.87 -15.33
N PHE A 113 11.78 6.08 -15.27
CA PHE A 113 11.83 4.69 -14.86
C PHE A 113 12.71 3.85 -15.79
N PHE A 114 12.45 3.90 -17.10
CA PHE A 114 13.23 3.13 -18.08
C PHE A 114 14.69 3.56 -18.14
N ARG A 115 14.99 4.81 -17.84
CA ARG A 115 16.38 5.26 -17.67
C ARG A 115 16.99 4.69 -16.39
N ALA A 116 16.27 4.76 -15.26
CA ALA A 116 16.74 4.33 -13.94
C ALA A 116 17.15 2.84 -13.92
N ILE A 117 16.37 1.97 -14.56
CA ILE A 117 16.67 0.52 -14.58
C ILE A 117 17.94 0.15 -15.37
N THR A 118 18.48 1.07 -16.17
CA THR A 118 19.74 0.86 -16.92
C THR A 118 20.94 1.50 -16.24
N MET A 119 20.73 2.32 -15.20
CA MET A 119 21.80 3.00 -14.48
C MET A 119 22.51 2.03 -13.53
N GLN A 120 23.83 2.08 -13.52
CA GLN A 120 24.68 1.28 -12.64
C GLN A 120 25.39 2.14 -11.58
N ASP A 121 25.47 3.44 -11.82
CA ASP A 121 26.08 4.39 -10.89
C ASP A 121 25.04 4.84 -9.85
N ALA A 122 25.28 4.52 -8.59
CA ALA A 122 24.40 4.88 -7.47
C ALA A 122 24.32 6.40 -7.26
N ASP A 123 25.41 7.13 -7.52
CA ASP A 123 25.45 8.58 -7.35
C ASP A 123 24.55 9.32 -8.35
N GLU A 124 24.28 8.72 -9.50
CA GLU A 124 23.32 9.23 -10.48
C GLU A 124 21.91 8.67 -10.25
N LEU A 125 21.81 7.39 -9.86
CA LEU A 125 20.55 6.69 -9.68
C LEU A 125 19.74 7.23 -8.48
N ASP A 126 20.37 7.41 -7.32
CA ASP A 126 19.68 7.83 -6.09
C ASP A 126 18.98 9.19 -6.22
N PRO A 127 19.59 10.24 -6.81
CA PRO A 127 18.90 11.49 -7.07
C PRO A 127 17.69 11.35 -7.99
N LEU A 128 17.78 10.49 -9.01
CA LEU A 128 16.66 10.24 -9.91
C LEU A 128 15.50 9.55 -9.20
N LEU A 129 15.76 8.49 -8.44
CA LEU A 129 14.73 7.81 -7.65
C LEU A 129 14.07 8.74 -6.64
N LYS A 130 14.85 9.59 -5.95
CA LYS A 130 14.31 10.62 -5.05
C LYS A 130 13.40 11.59 -5.77
N LYS A 131 13.80 12.06 -6.95
CA LYS A 131 12.98 12.96 -7.76
C LYS A 131 11.68 12.33 -8.21
N MET A 132 11.72 11.06 -8.64
CA MET A 132 10.52 10.29 -8.99
C MET A 132 9.56 10.18 -7.81
N ASN A 133 10.06 9.80 -6.62
CA ASN A 133 9.25 9.69 -5.42
C ASN A 133 8.64 11.04 -5.00
N VAL A 134 9.43 12.12 -4.97
CA VAL A 134 8.92 13.47 -4.63
C VAL A 134 7.80 13.87 -5.59
N ARG A 135 7.98 13.64 -6.89
CA ARG A 135 6.97 13.96 -7.89
C ARG A 135 5.66 13.20 -7.66
N LEU A 136 5.73 11.90 -7.36
CA LEU A 136 4.56 11.06 -7.08
C LEU A 136 3.83 11.50 -5.79
N ILE A 137 4.56 11.95 -4.78
CA ILE A 137 3.99 12.30 -3.47
C ILE A 137 3.44 13.75 -3.45
N SER A 138 4.05 14.68 -4.19
CA SER A 138 3.74 16.11 -4.05
C SER A 138 3.11 16.76 -5.28
N GLU A 139 3.31 16.21 -6.49
CA GLU A 139 2.83 16.84 -7.72
C GLU A 139 1.72 16.03 -8.38
N ARG A 140 1.88 14.72 -8.51
CA ARG A 140 0.91 13.85 -9.20
C ARG A 140 -0.11 13.20 -8.28
N VAL A 141 0.32 12.84 -7.07
CA VAL A 141 -0.48 12.28 -5.97
C VAL A 141 -1.51 11.24 -6.44
N PRO A 142 -1.12 10.20 -7.21
CA PRO A 142 -2.05 9.18 -7.67
C PRO A 142 -2.58 8.31 -6.51
N TYR A 143 -1.90 8.34 -5.37
CA TYR A 143 -2.26 7.63 -4.15
C TYR A 143 -2.18 8.53 -2.93
N VAL A 144 -3.06 8.31 -1.98
CA VAL A 144 -2.94 8.83 -0.62
C VAL A 144 -2.20 7.79 0.22
N TRP A 145 -0.98 8.14 0.63
CA TRP A 145 -0.13 7.25 1.42
C TRP A 145 -0.61 7.20 2.86
N LEU A 146 -0.82 5.99 3.37
CA LEU A 146 -1.21 5.75 4.74
C LEU A 146 -0.01 5.32 5.57
N PRO A 147 -0.03 5.54 6.89
CA PRO A 147 0.97 4.96 7.78
C PRO A 147 0.97 3.43 7.67
N THR A 148 2.15 2.83 7.62
CA THR A 148 2.30 1.38 7.71
C THR A 148 1.95 0.94 9.13
N PRO A 149 1.01 0.01 9.31
CA PRO A 149 0.70 -0.51 10.64
C PRO A 149 1.91 -1.24 11.23
N THR A 150 2.06 -1.16 12.55
CA THR A 150 3.07 -1.96 13.24
C THR A 150 2.62 -3.42 13.26
N MET A 151 3.45 -4.29 12.72
CA MET A 151 3.25 -5.73 12.78
C MET A 151 4.01 -6.31 13.97
N TYR A 152 3.40 -7.26 14.66
CA TYR A 152 4.01 -7.97 15.78
C TYR A 152 4.08 -9.45 15.45
N GLU A 153 5.28 -10.00 15.50
CA GLU A 153 5.52 -11.41 15.35
C GLU A 153 5.79 -12.06 16.70
N ALA A 154 5.16 -13.20 16.95
CA ALA A 154 5.37 -13.99 18.15
C ALA A 154 5.53 -15.46 17.78
N TRP A 155 6.57 -16.09 18.32
CA TRP A 155 6.79 -17.52 18.14
C TRP A 155 7.25 -18.16 19.44
N TRP A 156 7.03 -19.45 19.51
CA TRP A 156 7.41 -20.20 20.69
C TRP A 156 8.93 -20.33 20.79
N PRO A 157 9.54 -20.25 22.00
CA PRO A 157 10.99 -20.37 22.17
C PRO A 157 11.60 -21.67 21.65
N TYR A 158 10.79 -22.72 21.46
CA TYR A 158 11.22 -23.98 20.85
C TYR A 158 11.25 -23.94 19.31
N VAL A 159 10.76 -22.90 18.69
CA VAL A 159 10.96 -22.66 17.24
C VAL A 159 12.34 -22.06 17.08
N LYS A 160 13.22 -22.76 16.38
CA LYS A 160 14.62 -22.38 16.20
C LYS A 160 14.86 -21.93 14.77
N ASN A 161 15.89 -21.10 14.63
CA ASN A 161 16.33 -20.57 13.35
C ASN A 161 15.26 -19.71 12.64
N TYR A 162 14.47 -19.00 13.43
CA TYR A 162 13.48 -18.02 12.98
C TYR A 162 13.62 -16.73 13.81
N TRP A 163 13.63 -15.59 13.16
CA TRP A 163 13.82 -14.27 13.78
C TRP A 163 12.69 -13.29 13.43
N GLY A 164 11.53 -13.81 13.03
CA GLY A 164 10.36 -12.98 12.69
C GLY A 164 10.31 -12.52 11.24
N GLU A 165 11.07 -13.15 10.36
CA GLU A 165 11.03 -12.84 8.94
C GLU A 165 9.73 -13.35 8.30
N HIS A 166 9.05 -12.50 7.53
CA HIS A 166 7.88 -12.90 6.76
C HIS A 166 8.23 -13.54 5.41
N SER A 167 9.27 -13.03 4.77
CA SER A 167 9.68 -13.49 3.44
C SER A 167 11.13 -13.14 3.14
N ILE A 168 11.67 -13.80 2.16
CA ILE A 168 12.93 -13.43 1.51
C ILE A 168 12.58 -12.91 0.11
N GLY A 169 12.61 -11.57 -0.05
CA GLY A 169 12.22 -10.95 -1.32
C GLY A 169 10.69 -10.94 -1.52
N ALA A 170 10.22 -11.10 -2.74
CA ALA A 170 8.83 -10.94 -3.13
C ALA A 170 7.91 -12.04 -2.56
N GLN A 171 7.61 -11.97 -1.25
CA GLN A 171 6.60 -12.81 -0.59
C GLN A 171 6.85 -14.33 -0.63
N ASP A 172 8.10 -14.75 -0.76
CA ASP A 172 8.44 -16.18 -0.72
C ASP A 172 8.97 -16.60 0.66
N PRO A 173 8.14 -17.22 1.54
CA PRO A 173 8.58 -17.72 2.83
C PRO A 173 9.28 -19.09 2.75
N GLY A 174 9.28 -19.74 1.61
CA GLY A 174 9.77 -21.12 1.44
C GLY A 174 11.19 -21.32 1.97
N PRO A 175 12.17 -20.48 1.61
CA PRO A 175 13.54 -20.60 2.12
C PRO A 175 13.65 -20.44 3.65
N ILE A 176 12.80 -19.61 4.27
CA ILE A 176 12.75 -19.45 5.73
C ILE A 176 12.26 -20.74 6.38
N TYR A 177 11.14 -21.26 5.89
CA TYR A 177 10.54 -22.50 6.43
C TYR A 177 11.43 -23.72 6.26
N ALA A 178 12.24 -23.77 5.21
CA ALA A 178 13.21 -24.84 5.01
C ALA A 178 14.31 -24.89 6.08
N LEU A 179 14.57 -23.79 6.78
CA LEU A 179 15.60 -23.65 7.79
C LEU A 179 15.09 -23.71 9.23
N ILE A 180 13.79 -23.52 9.43
CA ILE A 180 13.14 -23.59 10.75
C ILE A 180 13.11 -25.04 11.24
N TRP A 181 13.38 -25.23 12.53
CA TRP A 181 13.22 -26.52 13.17
C TRP A 181 12.65 -26.38 14.59
N ILE A 182 12.09 -27.48 15.11
CA ILE A 182 11.45 -27.53 16.42
C ILE A 182 12.37 -28.23 17.41
N ASP A 183 12.79 -27.54 18.47
CA ASP A 183 13.48 -28.11 19.60
C ASP A 183 12.49 -28.96 20.43
N GLN A 184 12.47 -30.24 20.19
CA GLN A 184 11.53 -31.19 20.82
C GLN A 184 11.75 -31.30 22.33
N GLU A 185 12.98 -31.14 22.81
CA GLU A 185 13.27 -31.18 24.23
C GLU A 185 12.73 -29.94 24.96
N GLN A 186 12.96 -28.77 24.39
CA GLN A 186 12.43 -27.51 24.92
C GLN A 186 10.91 -27.50 24.86
N LYS A 187 10.31 -27.97 23.75
CA LYS A 187 8.86 -28.09 23.60
C LYS A 187 8.24 -28.91 24.73
N ARG A 188 8.80 -30.10 25.02
CA ARG A 188 8.34 -30.95 26.14
C ARG A 188 8.50 -30.29 27.49
N LYS A 189 9.62 -29.61 27.75
CA LYS A 189 9.85 -28.86 29.00
C LYS A 189 8.83 -27.76 29.24
N MET A 190 8.27 -27.21 28.17
CA MET A 190 7.20 -26.20 28.22
C MET A 190 5.78 -26.80 28.31
N GLY A 191 5.66 -28.12 28.44
CA GLY A 191 4.37 -28.80 28.53
C GLY A 191 3.57 -28.87 27.19
N CYS A 192 4.24 -28.60 26.09
CA CYS A 192 3.62 -28.68 24.76
C CYS A 192 3.93 -30.05 24.13
N ASN A 193 2.91 -30.84 23.87
CA ASN A 193 3.04 -32.15 23.21
C ASN A 193 2.95 -32.02 21.69
#